data_d53da7b6ba9ad3d63f7a6bcbeab9b4e7
#
_entry.id   d53da7b6ba9ad3d63f7a6bcbeab9b4e7
#
_cell.length_a   1.000
_cell.length_b   1.000
_cell.length_c   1.000
_cell.angle_alpha   90.00
_cell.angle_beta   90.00
_cell.angle_gamma   90.00
#
_symmetry.space_group_name_H-M   'P 1'
#
loop_
_entity.id
_entity.type
_entity.pdbx_description
1 polymer ?
#
loop_
_entity_poly.entity_id
_entity_poly.type
_entity_poly.pdbx_seq_one_letter_code
_entity_poly.pdbx_strand_id
1 'polypeptide(L)'
;MSRIGRLPVNLPAGVTVTVSPDNVVSVKGPLGTLSQKVDSDIKVEVGTHTDVHTQKEIPAVLVSRPTNQPRHHSLHGLYRALINNMVIGVSKGYEIKQELVGVGFKAEVKGNILEMSLGYSHDTYLMLPPEVTATAVTEKKGNPIVTLKSIDKQLVGQVAAKLRSLRKPEPYKGKGIKFVGEQLRRKACLLYTSP
;
A
#
# COMPACT_ATOMS: atom_id res chain seq x y z
N MET A 1 -4.24 16.05 20.86
CA MET A 1 -5.32 15.96 19.83
C MET A 1 -4.75 15.35 18.54
N SER A 2 -5.50 14.48 17.83
CA SER A 2 -5.03 13.95 16.53
C SER A 2 -5.07 15.06 15.46
N ARG A 3 -3.92 15.55 15.05
CA ARG A 3 -3.80 16.55 13.97
C ARG A 3 -4.30 15.97 12.63
N ILE A 4 -3.99 14.69 12.38
CA ILE A 4 -4.35 13.97 11.15
C ILE A 4 -5.85 13.71 11.07
N GLY A 5 -6.50 13.27 12.14
CA GLY A 5 -7.93 12.96 12.16
C GLY A 5 -8.84 14.13 11.81
N ARG A 6 -8.44 15.36 12.12
CA ARG A 6 -9.21 16.57 11.82
C ARG A 6 -9.13 17.05 10.38
N LEU A 7 -8.12 16.56 9.64
CA LEU A 7 -7.95 16.98 8.24
C LEU A 7 -9.07 16.36 7.40
N PRO A 8 -9.80 17.13 6.61
CA PRO A 8 -10.79 16.62 5.68
C PRO A 8 -10.13 15.68 4.67
N VAL A 9 -10.91 14.74 4.14
CA VAL A 9 -10.50 13.89 3.02
C VAL A 9 -11.14 14.46 1.77
N ASN A 10 -10.34 15.15 0.95
CA ASN A 10 -10.82 15.75 -0.29
C ASN A 10 -11.18 14.66 -1.30
N LEU A 11 -12.32 14.81 -1.96
CA LEU A 11 -12.79 13.90 -2.99
C LEU A 11 -12.38 14.44 -4.36
N PRO A 12 -11.55 13.70 -5.12
CA PRO A 12 -11.23 14.06 -6.49
C PRO A 12 -12.46 13.87 -7.40
N ALA A 13 -12.45 14.53 -8.56
CA ALA A 13 -13.50 14.38 -9.55
C ALA A 13 -13.69 12.90 -9.95
N GLY A 14 -14.93 12.45 -10.01
CA GLY A 14 -15.28 11.08 -10.37
C GLY A 14 -15.27 10.07 -9.21
N VAL A 15 -15.02 10.52 -7.98
CA VAL A 15 -15.13 9.67 -6.78
C VAL A 15 -16.36 10.04 -5.98
N THR A 16 -17.19 9.05 -5.67
CA THR A 16 -18.38 9.19 -4.83
C THR A 16 -18.24 8.38 -3.56
N VAL A 17 -18.67 8.94 -2.45
CA VAL A 17 -18.65 8.28 -1.15
C VAL A 17 -20.07 8.18 -0.62
N THR A 18 -20.47 7.00 -0.23
CA THR A 18 -21.77 6.72 0.41
C THR A 18 -21.54 6.11 1.78
N VAL A 19 -22.35 6.52 2.75
CA VAL A 19 -22.32 6.00 4.11
C VAL A 19 -23.65 5.31 4.37
N SER A 20 -23.62 4.01 4.66
CA SER A 20 -24.82 3.25 5.03
C SER A 20 -25.21 3.47 6.48
N PRO A 21 -26.50 3.22 6.85
CA PRO A 21 -26.95 3.29 8.26
C PRO A 21 -26.15 2.41 9.21
N ASP A 22 -25.61 1.28 8.71
CA ASP A 22 -24.75 0.36 9.47
C ASP A 22 -23.33 0.86 9.64
N ASN A 23 -23.06 2.13 9.35
CA ASN A 23 -21.74 2.77 9.39
C ASN A 23 -20.71 2.11 8.47
N VAL A 24 -21.16 1.58 7.32
CA VAL A 24 -20.29 1.09 6.26
C VAL A 24 -20.06 2.21 5.25
N VAL A 25 -18.80 2.62 5.10
CA VAL A 25 -18.37 3.60 4.12
C VAL A 25 -18.00 2.89 2.83
N SER A 26 -18.68 3.21 1.74
CA SER A 26 -18.39 2.70 0.39
C SER A 26 -17.88 3.83 -0.47
N VAL A 27 -16.73 3.63 -1.09
CA VAL A 27 -16.08 4.59 -1.98
C VAL A 27 -16.05 4.01 -3.39
N LYS A 28 -16.71 4.68 -4.32
CA LYS A 28 -16.76 4.29 -5.74
C LYS A 28 -15.97 5.28 -6.57
N GLY A 29 -15.11 4.78 -7.44
CA GLY A 29 -14.30 5.58 -8.36
C GLY A 29 -14.08 4.90 -9.71
N PRO A 30 -13.24 5.48 -10.57
CA PRO A 30 -13.01 4.98 -11.93
C PRO A 30 -12.36 3.58 -11.96
N LEU A 31 -11.55 3.22 -10.95
CA LEU A 31 -10.86 1.93 -10.93
C LEU A 31 -11.65 0.82 -10.24
N GLY A 32 -12.70 1.17 -9.46
CA GLY A 32 -13.52 0.18 -8.76
C GLY A 32 -14.24 0.75 -7.55
N THR A 33 -14.71 -0.16 -6.69
CA THR A 33 -15.42 0.18 -5.45
C THR A 33 -14.76 -0.53 -4.28
N LEU A 34 -14.53 0.20 -3.21
CA LEU A 34 -14.05 -0.33 -1.93
C LEU A 34 -15.05 -0.01 -0.84
N SER A 35 -15.18 -0.90 0.14
CA SER A 35 -16.05 -0.70 1.30
C SER A 35 -15.29 -1.00 2.59
N GLN A 36 -15.56 -0.20 3.63
CA GLN A 36 -14.96 -0.36 4.95
C GLN A 36 -16.01 -0.14 6.03
N LYS A 37 -16.13 -1.10 6.93
CA LYS A 37 -16.97 -0.94 8.12
C LYS A 37 -16.23 -0.05 9.11
N VAL A 38 -16.89 0.99 9.58
CA VAL A 38 -16.41 1.94 10.58
C VAL A 38 -17.04 1.59 11.93
N ASP A 39 -16.31 1.78 13.03
CA ASP A 39 -16.81 1.59 14.37
C ASP A 39 -17.98 2.54 14.65
N SER A 40 -19.00 2.07 15.38
CA SER A 40 -20.20 2.83 15.72
C SER A 40 -19.92 4.12 16.49
N ASP A 41 -18.78 4.17 17.21
CA ASP A 41 -18.38 5.34 17.98
C ASP A 41 -17.88 6.50 17.09
N ILE A 42 -17.58 6.25 15.82
CA ILE A 42 -17.05 7.25 14.90
C ILE A 42 -18.12 7.65 13.89
N LYS A 43 -18.38 8.93 13.79
CA LYS A 43 -19.32 9.48 12.82
C LYS A 43 -18.60 9.95 11.58
N VAL A 44 -19.07 9.52 10.42
CA VAL A 44 -18.53 9.90 9.10
C VAL A 44 -19.60 10.71 8.35
N GLU A 45 -19.27 11.92 7.96
CA GLU A 45 -20.15 12.82 7.24
C GLU A 45 -19.51 13.21 5.91
N VAL A 46 -20.36 13.28 4.86
CA VAL A 46 -19.96 13.79 3.56
C VAL A 46 -20.46 15.23 3.48
N GLY A 47 -19.54 16.16 3.26
CA GLY A 47 -19.86 17.59 3.20
C GLY A 47 -18.92 18.32 2.23
N THR A 48 -18.96 19.65 2.26
CA THR A 48 -18.03 20.50 1.54
C THR A 48 -17.01 21.11 2.50
N HIS A 49 -15.78 21.21 2.08
CA HIS A 49 -14.73 21.90 2.83
C HIS A 49 -14.10 22.98 1.95
N THR A 50 -13.96 24.17 2.51
CA THR A 50 -13.26 25.27 1.84
C THR A 50 -11.76 25.10 2.01
N ASP A 51 -11.06 24.85 0.93
CA ASP A 51 -9.59 24.76 0.96
C ASP A 51 -8.99 26.14 1.24
N VAL A 52 -8.15 26.22 2.29
CA VAL A 52 -7.54 27.46 2.76
C VAL A 52 -6.65 28.11 1.69
N HIS A 53 -6.08 27.33 0.77
CA HIS A 53 -5.17 27.82 -0.26
C HIS A 53 -5.89 28.30 -1.53
N THR A 54 -6.98 27.63 -1.90
CA THR A 54 -7.69 27.90 -3.17
C THR A 54 -8.99 28.62 -3.00
N GLN A 55 -9.50 28.78 -1.77
CA GLN A 55 -10.81 29.35 -1.42
C GLN A 55 -12.00 28.72 -2.21
N LYS A 56 -11.79 27.50 -2.71
CA LYS A 56 -12.83 26.75 -3.43
C LYS A 56 -13.48 25.75 -2.49
N GLU A 57 -14.79 25.60 -2.62
CA GLU A 57 -15.51 24.52 -1.97
C GLU A 57 -15.21 23.20 -2.69
N ILE A 58 -14.65 22.27 -1.97
CA ILE A 58 -14.33 20.93 -2.47
C ILE A 58 -15.14 19.92 -1.66
N PRO A 59 -15.80 18.95 -2.32
CA PRO A 59 -16.45 17.87 -1.60
C PRO A 59 -15.43 17.11 -0.79
N ALA A 60 -15.73 16.89 0.48
CA ALA A 60 -14.81 16.23 1.40
C ALA A 60 -15.56 15.34 2.40
N VAL A 61 -14.87 14.31 2.88
CA VAL A 61 -15.35 13.46 3.97
C VAL A 61 -14.75 13.97 5.28
N LEU A 62 -15.62 14.21 6.24
CA LEU A 62 -15.28 14.61 7.59
C LEU A 62 -15.51 13.44 8.54
N VAL A 63 -14.54 13.15 9.37
CA VAL A 63 -14.62 12.13 10.40
C VAL A 63 -14.68 12.83 11.75
N SER A 64 -15.69 12.52 12.57
CA SER A 64 -15.87 13.10 13.89
C SER A 64 -15.87 12.02 14.97
N ARG A 65 -15.53 12.42 16.18
CA ARG A 65 -15.48 11.54 17.36
C ARG A 65 -16.27 12.15 18.51
N PRO A 66 -16.95 11.34 19.37
CA PRO A 66 -17.79 11.85 20.45
C PRO A 66 -16.97 12.39 21.63
N THR A 67 -15.85 11.74 21.99
CA THR A 67 -15.06 12.11 23.16
C THR A 67 -13.55 12.13 22.90
N ASN A 68 -12.78 12.61 23.90
CA ASN A 68 -11.32 12.64 23.86
C ASN A 68 -10.65 11.40 24.49
N GLN A 69 -11.39 10.31 24.72
CA GLN A 69 -10.82 9.07 25.24
C GLN A 69 -9.74 8.52 24.29
N PRO A 70 -8.71 7.83 24.81
CA PRO A 70 -7.61 7.29 23.99
C PRO A 70 -8.09 6.40 22.85
N ARG A 71 -9.12 5.56 23.08
CA ARG A 71 -9.75 4.71 22.07
C ARG A 71 -10.32 5.54 20.90
N HIS A 72 -11.20 6.52 21.20
CA HIS A 72 -11.80 7.35 20.14
C HIS A 72 -10.76 8.20 19.42
N HIS A 73 -9.70 8.58 20.12
CA HIS A 73 -8.59 9.31 19.51
C HIS A 73 -7.81 8.47 18.49
N SER A 74 -7.56 7.19 18.80
CA SER A 74 -6.87 6.26 17.88
C SER A 74 -7.76 5.89 16.70
N LEU A 75 -9.05 5.55 16.94
CA LEU A 75 -10.01 5.22 15.89
C LEU A 75 -10.25 6.37 14.92
N HIS A 76 -10.33 7.61 15.41
CA HIS A 76 -10.49 8.81 14.58
C HIS A 76 -9.39 8.96 13.55
N GLY A 77 -8.11 8.80 13.96
CA GLY A 77 -6.98 8.83 13.04
C GLY A 77 -6.95 7.64 12.07
N LEU A 78 -7.29 6.45 12.56
CA LEU A 78 -7.33 5.22 11.78
C LEU A 78 -8.34 5.32 10.63
N TYR A 79 -9.60 5.59 10.94
CA TYR A 79 -10.65 5.61 9.91
C TYR A 79 -10.48 6.74 8.90
N ARG A 80 -10.01 7.90 9.34
CA ARG A 80 -9.64 8.96 8.42
C ARG A 80 -8.55 8.50 7.43
N ALA A 81 -7.52 7.81 7.91
CA ALA A 81 -6.45 7.30 7.07
C ALA A 81 -6.93 6.19 6.12
N LEU A 82 -7.79 5.27 6.60
CA LEU A 82 -8.38 4.21 5.77
C LEU A 82 -9.26 4.80 4.65
N ILE A 83 -10.16 5.74 4.97
CA ILE A 83 -11.00 6.40 3.96
C ILE A 83 -10.13 7.14 2.92
N ASN A 84 -9.11 7.86 3.36
CA ASN A 84 -8.19 8.53 2.45
C ASN A 84 -7.45 7.53 1.53
N ASN A 85 -7.02 6.39 2.07
CA ASN A 85 -6.41 5.33 1.26
C ASN A 85 -7.41 4.76 0.24
N MET A 86 -8.67 4.56 0.61
CA MET A 86 -9.70 4.10 -0.33
C MET A 86 -9.93 5.11 -1.44
N VAL A 87 -10.05 6.40 -1.14
CA VAL A 87 -10.22 7.48 -2.12
C VAL A 87 -9.06 7.52 -3.12
N ILE A 88 -7.82 7.43 -2.65
CA ILE A 88 -6.63 7.38 -3.51
C ILE A 88 -6.62 6.09 -4.33
N GLY A 89 -6.95 4.96 -3.71
CA GLY A 89 -6.95 3.65 -4.36
C GLY A 89 -7.94 3.56 -5.52
N VAL A 90 -9.18 4.02 -5.34
CA VAL A 90 -10.18 3.97 -6.42
C VAL A 90 -9.97 5.04 -7.49
N SER A 91 -9.19 6.11 -7.21
CA SER A 91 -8.89 7.18 -8.17
C SER A 91 -7.64 6.91 -9.00
N LYS A 92 -6.52 6.62 -8.34
CA LYS A 92 -5.19 6.47 -8.97
C LYS A 92 -4.67 5.04 -8.92
N GLY A 93 -5.14 4.23 -7.96
CA GLY A 93 -4.57 2.94 -7.64
C GLY A 93 -3.26 3.05 -6.86
N TYR A 94 -2.79 1.90 -6.40
CA TYR A 94 -1.50 1.77 -5.74
C TYR A 94 -0.57 0.89 -6.57
N GLU A 95 0.68 1.32 -6.65
CA GLU A 95 1.75 0.62 -7.34
C GLU A 95 2.94 0.47 -6.40
N ILE A 96 3.40 -0.78 -6.21
CA ILE A 96 4.60 -1.10 -5.43
C ILE A 96 5.58 -1.83 -6.35
N LYS A 97 6.81 -1.34 -6.41
CA LYS A 97 7.89 -1.94 -7.18
C LYS A 97 8.92 -2.59 -6.26
N GLN A 98 9.25 -3.83 -6.53
CA GLN A 98 10.28 -4.58 -5.82
C GLN A 98 11.34 -5.07 -6.80
N GLU A 99 12.58 -4.95 -6.40
CA GLU A 99 13.77 -5.36 -7.16
C GLU A 99 14.34 -6.64 -6.56
N LEU A 100 14.58 -7.63 -7.40
CA LEU A 100 15.19 -8.91 -7.01
C LEU A 100 16.68 -8.86 -7.26
N VAL A 101 17.47 -8.59 -6.24
CA VAL A 101 18.93 -8.45 -6.34
C VAL A 101 19.60 -9.79 -6.11
N GLY A 102 20.27 -10.32 -7.13
CA GLY A 102 21.04 -11.57 -7.00
C GLY A 102 21.39 -12.19 -8.35
N VAL A 103 22.54 -12.83 -8.43
CA VAL A 103 22.95 -13.56 -9.63
C VAL A 103 22.00 -14.74 -9.87
N GLY A 104 21.47 -14.81 -11.08
CA GLY A 104 20.54 -15.88 -11.48
C GLY A 104 19.11 -15.71 -10.94
N PHE A 105 18.76 -14.58 -10.31
CA PHE A 105 17.39 -14.32 -9.95
C PHE A 105 16.53 -14.02 -11.17
N LYS A 106 15.36 -14.64 -11.24
CA LYS A 106 14.39 -14.46 -12.32
C LYS A 106 13.00 -14.30 -11.71
N ALA A 107 12.13 -13.60 -12.40
CA ALA A 107 10.72 -13.48 -12.05
C ALA A 107 9.89 -13.49 -13.33
N GLU A 108 8.86 -14.32 -13.37
CA GLU A 108 7.91 -14.42 -14.46
C GLU A 108 6.49 -14.46 -13.89
N VAL A 109 5.56 -13.82 -14.59
CA VAL A 109 4.14 -13.83 -14.22
C VAL A 109 3.38 -14.69 -15.20
N LYS A 110 2.72 -15.73 -14.70
CA LYS A 110 1.85 -16.64 -15.47
C LYS A 110 0.42 -16.55 -14.93
N GLY A 111 -0.39 -15.67 -15.51
CA GLY A 111 -1.72 -15.39 -14.99
C GLY A 111 -1.67 -14.81 -13.57
N ASN A 112 -2.26 -15.50 -12.60
CA ASN A 112 -2.25 -15.09 -11.19
C ASN A 112 -1.10 -15.70 -10.37
N ILE A 113 -0.17 -16.40 -11.01
CA ILE A 113 0.97 -17.02 -10.33
C ILE A 113 2.23 -16.24 -10.68
N LEU A 114 2.94 -15.78 -9.66
CA LEU A 114 4.27 -15.22 -9.77
C LEU A 114 5.28 -16.34 -9.50
N GLU A 115 6.00 -16.74 -10.54
CA GLU A 115 7.07 -17.72 -10.49
C GLU A 115 8.40 -17.00 -10.33
N MET A 116 9.22 -17.45 -9.40
CA MET A 116 10.49 -16.79 -9.08
C MET A 116 11.58 -17.81 -8.81
N SER A 117 12.73 -17.59 -9.41
CA SER A 117 13.99 -18.26 -9.04
C SER A 117 14.79 -17.31 -8.16
N LEU A 118 14.90 -17.66 -6.87
CA LEU A 118 15.52 -16.82 -5.85
C LEU A 118 16.87 -17.36 -5.37
N GLY A 119 17.50 -18.30 -6.13
CA GLY A 119 18.75 -18.94 -5.77
C GLY A 119 18.61 -19.98 -4.67
N TYR A 120 17.44 -20.59 -4.56
CA TYR A 120 17.21 -21.85 -3.85
C TYR A 120 17.31 -23.01 -4.85
N SER A 121 17.33 -24.26 -4.35
CA SER A 121 17.34 -25.47 -5.17
C SER A 121 16.01 -25.72 -5.90
N HIS A 122 14.95 -24.97 -5.56
CA HIS A 122 13.62 -25.06 -6.14
C HIS A 122 13.11 -23.67 -6.49
N ASP A 123 12.23 -23.58 -7.48
CA ASP A 123 11.53 -22.36 -7.81
C ASP A 123 10.43 -22.06 -6.80
N THR A 124 10.19 -20.78 -6.57
CA THR A 124 9.21 -20.30 -5.61
C THR A 124 7.99 -19.78 -6.35
N TYR A 125 6.82 -20.29 -6.02
CA TYR A 125 5.54 -19.89 -6.60
C TYR A 125 4.72 -19.09 -5.58
N LEU A 126 4.22 -17.94 -5.98
CA LEU A 126 3.34 -17.12 -5.19
C LEU A 126 2.04 -16.90 -5.95
N MET A 127 0.95 -17.47 -5.43
CA MET A 127 -0.40 -17.20 -5.94
C MET A 127 -0.85 -15.82 -5.47
N LEU A 128 -1.25 -14.98 -6.41
CA LEU A 128 -1.72 -13.62 -6.16
C LEU A 128 -3.23 -13.60 -6.00
N PRO A 129 -3.78 -12.78 -5.07
CA PRO A 129 -5.21 -12.50 -5.02
C PRO A 129 -5.70 -11.89 -6.34
N PRO A 130 -6.97 -12.12 -6.72
CA PRO A 130 -7.51 -11.62 -8.00
C PRO A 130 -7.54 -10.08 -8.10
N GLU A 131 -7.55 -9.37 -6.95
CA GLU A 131 -7.52 -7.92 -6.90
C GLU A 131 -6.12 -7.33 -7.10
N VAL A 132 -5.08 -8.16 -7.13
CA VAL A 132 -3.67 -7.71 -7.30
C VAL A 132 -3.16 -8.17 -8.65
N THR A 133 -2.77 -7.24 -9.48
CA THR A 133 -2.08 -7.52 -10.73
C THR A 133 -0.57 -7.37 -10.55
N ALA A 134 0.19 -8.33 -11.07
CA ALA A 134 1.65 -8.27 -11.07
C ALA A 134 2.19 -8.20 -12.49
N THR A 135 3.27 -7.49 -12.67
CA THR A 135 4.07 -7.50 -13.90
C THR A 135 5.53 -7.67 -13.53
N ALA A 136 6.22 -8.57 -14.21
CA ALA A 136 7.65 -8.77 -14.03
C ALA A 136 8.38 -8.28 -15.28
N VAL A 137 9.35 -7.40 -15.11
CA VAL A 137 10.18 -6.88 -16.17
C VAL A 137 11.64 -7.14 -15.82
N THR A 138 12.35 -7.80 -16.73
CA THR A 138 13.80 -8.02 -16.59
C THR A 138 14.51 -7.24 -17.70
N GLU A 139 15.23 -6.21 -17.33
CA GLU A 139 16.09 -5.47 -18.25
C GLU A 139 17.33 -6.31 -18.59
N LYS A 140 17.83 -6.18 -19.85
CA LYS A 140 18.96 -7.00 -20.37
C LYS A 140 20.24 -6.95 -19.52
N LYS A 141 20.44 -5.92 -18.70
CA LYS A 141 21.59 -5.74 -17.79
C LYS A 141 21.19 -5.35 -16.36
N GLY A 142 19.90 -5.39 -16.02
CA GLY A 142 19.36 -4.99 -14.72
C GLY A 142 18.86 -6.18 -13.89
N ASN A 143 18.53 -5.90 -12.65
CA ASN A 143 17.85 -6.86 -11.80
C ASN A 143 16.37 -6.97 -12.22
N PRO A 144 15.72 -8.13 -12.07
CA PRO A 144 14.30 -8.27 -12.30
C PRO A 144 13.51 -7.33 -11.37
N ILE A 145 12.54 -6.61 -11.93
CA ILE A 145 11.64 -5.72 -11.19
C ILE A 145 10.24 -6.30 -11.28
N VAL A 146 9.66 -6.57 -10.12
CA VAL A 146 8.26 -6.98 -9.97
C VAL A 146 7.44 -5.77 -9.55
N THR A 147 6.45 -5.42 -10.35
CA THR A 147 5.51 -4.33 -10.08
C THR A 147 4.18 -4.93 -9.69
N LEU A 148 3.69 -4.60 -8.51
CA LEU A 148 2.39 -4.99 -7.96
C LEU A 148 1.45 -3.81 -8.03
N LYS A 149 0.22 -4.00 -8.57
CA LYS A 149 -0.82 -2.95 -8.65
C LYS A 149 -2.11 -3.46 -8.05
N SER A 150 -2.78 -2.62 -7.29
CA SER A 150 -4.13 -2.86 -6.77
C SER A 150 -4.82 -1.55 -6.39
N ILE A 151 -6.13 -1.60 -6.25
CA ILE A 151 -6.94 -0.52 -5.68
C ILE A 151 -6.84 -0.49 -4.15
N ASP A 152 -6.60 -1.65 -3.51
CA ASP A 152 -6.47 -1.76 -2.05
C ASP A 152 -4.99 -1.69 -1.63
N LYS A 153 -4.68 -0.62 -0.87
CA LYS A 153 -3.34 -0.41 -0.29
C LYS A 153 -2.93 -1.50 0.69
N GLN A 154 -3.88 -2.01 1.48
CA GLN A 154 -3.57 -3.03 2.50
C GLN A 154 -3.18 -4.34 1.82
N LEU A 155 -3.98 -4.76 0.85
CA LEU A 155 -3.77 -6.01 0.13
C LEU A 155 -2.45 -6.00 -0.64
N VAL A 156 -2.18 -4.92 -1.42
CA VAL A 156 -0.91 -4.83 -2.16
C VAL A 156 0.29 -4.77 -1.22
N GLY A 157 0.14 -4.11 -0.06
CA GLY A 157 1.18 -4.07 0.97
C GLY A 157 1.45 -5.43 1.61
N GLN A 158 0.42 -6.23 1.88
CA GLN A 158 0.56 -7.61 2.39
C GLN A 158 1.26 -8.52 1.38
N VAL A 159 0.87 -8.46 0.11
CA VAL A 159 1.51 -9.23 -0.96
C VAL A 159 2.98 -8.83 -1.10
N ALA A 160 3.28 -7.54 -1.10
CA ALA A 160 4.65 -7.05 -1.17
C ALA A 160 5.50 -7.49 0.05
N ALA A 161 4.93 -7.44 1.25
CA ALA A 161 5.60 -7.91 2.46
C ALA A 161 5.86 -9.43 2.43
N LYS A 162 4.88 -10.21 1.93
CA LYS A 162 5.05 -11.65 1.73
C LYS A 162 6.15 -11.95 0.73
N LEU A 163 6.16 -11.25 -0.41
CA LEU A 163 7.18 -11.39 -1.43
C LEU A 163 8.59 -11.12 -0.86
N ARG A 164 8.75 -10.01 -0.14
CA ARG A 164 10.01 -9.68 0.54
C ARG A 164 10.41 -10.74 1.59
N SER A 165 9.46 -11.36 2.27
CA SER A 165 9.74 -12.38 3.29
C SER A 165 10.32 -13.67 2.73
N LEU A 166 10.06 -13.99 1.43
CA LEU A 166 10.59 -15.18 0.77
C LEU A 166 12.12 -15.16 0.70
N ARG A 167 12.70 -14.00 0.42
CA ARG A 167 14.16 -13.80 0.55
C ARG A 167 14.47 -12.37 0.97
N LYS A 168 14.64 -12.18 2.28
CA LYS A 168 14.99 -10.88 2.86
C LYS A 168 16.35 -10.40 2.34
N PRO A 169 16.51 -9.07 2.12
CA PRO A 169 17.78 -8.55 1.65
C PRO A 169 18.88 -8.74 2.68
N GLU A 170 20.02 -9.23 2.23
CA GLU A 170 21.21 -9.47 3.05
C GLU A 170 21.91 -8.13 3.37
N PRO A 171 22.46 -7.97 4.60
CA PRO A 171 23.10 -6.72 4.99
C PRO A 171 24.51 -6.51 4.40
N TYR A 172 25.14 -7.51 3.80
CA TYR A 172 26.51 -7.42 3.27
C TYR A 172 26.53 -6.99 1.79
N LYS A 173 26.08 -7.85 0.88
CA LYS A 173 26.03 -7.59 -0.56
C LYS A 173 24.67 -7.09 -1.03
N GLY A 174 23.64 -7.13 -0.18
CA GLY A 174 22.29 -6.69 -0.52
C GLY A 174 21.50 -7.68 -1.37
N LYS A 175 21.92 -8.96 -1.43
CA LYS A 175 21.22 -10.02 -2.17
C LYS A 175 19.86 -10.31 -1.50
N GLY A 176 18.80 -10.34 -2.27
CA GLY A 176 17.43 -10.56 -1.79
C GLY A 176 16.42 -9.66 -2.49
N ILE A 177 15.20 -9.62 -1.96
CA ILE A 177 14.10 -8.81 -2.50
C ILE A 177 13.99 -7.53 -1.67
N LYS A 178 14.17 -6.38 -2.32
CA LYS A 178 14.05 -5.04 -1.71
C LYS A 178 13.03 -4.19 -2.46
N PHE A 179 12.53 -3.14 -1.83
CA PHE A 179 11.75 -2.12 -2.54
C PHE A 179 12.66 -1.27 -3.43
N VAL A 180 12.14 -0.84 -4.57
CA VAL A 180 12.88 0.07 -5.45
C VAL A 180 13.13 1.39 -4.71
N GLY A 181 14.38 1.85 -4.70
CA GLY A 181 14.79 3.04 -3.95
C GLY A 181 15.11 2.80 -2.46
N GLU A 182 14.94 1.58 -1.95
CA GLU A 182 15.30 1.25 -0.56
C GLU A 182 16.81 1.24 -0.37
N GLN A 183 17.29 2.06 0.58
CA GLN A 183 18.68 2.06 0.99
C GLN A 183 18.87 1.08 2.15
N LEU A 184 19.60 -0.01 1.89
CA LEU A 184 19.90 -1.01 2.90
C LEU A 184 21.10 -0.55 3.75
N ARG A 185 20.97 -0.65 5.08
CA ARG A 185 22.10 -0.46 5.99
C ARG A 185 23.06 -1.63 5.80
N ARG A 186 24.16 -1.40 5.11
CA ARG A 186 25.20 -2.42 4.90
C ARG A 186 26.11 -2.52 6.11
N LYS A 187 26.47 -3.75 6.46
CA LYS A 187 27.54 -4.05 7.43
C LYS A 187 28.84 -4.21 6.67
N ALA A 188 29.96 -3.79 7.28
CA ALA A 188 31.27 -4.08 6.75
C ALA A 188 31.49 -5.60 6.74
N CYS A 189 32.04 -6.12 5.65
CA CYS A 189 32.47 -7.51 5.61
C CYS A 189 33.63 -7.67 6.61
N LEU A 190 33.68 -8.76 7.37
CA LEU A 190 34.80 -9.09 8.21
C LEU A 190 36.03 -9.21 7.31
N LEU A 191 36.92 -8.23 7.38
CA LEU A 191 38.27 -8.36 6.85
C LEU A 191 38.98 -9.35 7.78
N TYR A 192 39.25 -10.55 7.28
CA TYR A 192 40.25 -11.41 7.91
C TYR A 192 41.58 -10.66 7.76
N THR A 193 41.98 -9.94 8.81
CA THR A 193 43.39 -9.58 8.99
C THR A 193 44.06 -10.89 9.28
N SER A 194 44.71 -11.46 8.26
CA SER A 194 45.70 -12.50 8.44
C SER A 194 46.81 -11.97 9.34
N PRO A 195 47.25 -12.69 10.39
CA PRO A 195 48.35 -12.26 11.27
C PRO A 195 49.64 -12.10 10.48
#